data_a842b3210da22fdc3d8c8026cc7862c8
#
_entry.id   a842b3210da22fdc3d8c8026cc7862c8
#
_cell.length_a   1.000
_cell.length_b   1.000
_cell.length_c   1.000
_cell.angle_alpha   90.00
_cell.angle_beta   90.00
_cell.angle_gamma   90.00
#
_symmetry.space_group_name_H-M   'P 1'
#
loop_
_entity.id
_entity.type
_entity.pdbx_description
1 polymer ?
#
loop_
_entity_poly.entity_id
_entity_poly.type
_entity_poly.pdbx_seq_one_letter_code
_entity_poly.pdbx_strand_id
1 'polypeptide(L)'
;MTDTTMTAIAIRGGSGGADALYPVRLPCPVPKPGELLIRVRAAGVNRPDVLQRNGGYPPPPGAPETMGLEVAGEVVVASGRWQVGDRVCALLGGGGYAEYAVVDARHVLPLPFEPSSDGHSPAGLDFIRAAALPETVFTVYANVFEHGALKRGETLLVHGATSGIGVAAIQMAKAAGARVIATARGADKVEQAFALGADIAIDSRTQDFGPIARDAGGIDVALDM
;
A
#
# COMPACT_ATOMS: atom_id res chain seq x y z
N MET A 1 1.86 26.71 15.17
CA MET A 1 1.37 27.31 13.91
C MET A 1 1.86 26.40 12.81
N THR A 2 0.97 25.82 12.02
CA THR A 2 1.36 25.11 10.79
C THR A 2 1.90 26.14 9.81
N ASP A 3 3.02 25.83 9.17
CA ASP A 3 3.54 26.68 8.08
C ASP A 3 2.43 26.94 7.06
N THR A 4 2.35 28.17 6.57
CA THR A 4 1.34 28.55 5.56
C THR A 4 1.59 27.91 4.19
N THR A 5 2.79 27.38 3.98
CA THR A 5 3.20 26.68 2.74
C THR A 5 3.99 25.42 3.04
N MET A 6 3.95 24.47 2.13
CA MET A 6 4.66 23.20 2.20
C MET A 6 5.42 22.91 0.90
N THR A 7 6.41 22.03 0.97
CA THR A 7 7.03 21.44 -0.22
C THR A 7 6.21 20.23 -0.66
N ALA A 8 5.97 20.13 -1.96
CA ALA A 8 5.34 18.98 -2.60
C ALA A 8 6.09 18.62 -3.88
N ILE A 9 5.82 17.45 -4.46
CA ILE A 9 6.38 17.03 -5.75
C ILE A 9 5.33 17.21 -6.84
N ALA A 10 5.67 17.97 -7.87
CA ALA A 10 4.84 18.19 -9.05
C ALA A 10 5.45 17.54 -10.29
N ILE A 11 4.67 17.44 -11.36
CA ILE A 11 5.07 16.90 -12.66
C ILE A 11 5.17 18.05 -13.67
N ARG A 12 6.36 18.31 -14.18
CA ARG A 12 6.58 19.37 -15.19
C ARG A 12 5.84 19.02 -16.48
N GLY A 13 4.99 19.96 -16.94
CA GLY A 13 4.15 19.74 -18.12
C GLY A 13 3.00 18.75 -17.94
N GLY A 14 2.72 18.33 -16.71
CA GLY A 14 1.60 17.43 -16.38
C GLY A 14 1.87 15.95 -16.64
N SER A 15 2.88 15.59 -17.43
CA SER A 15 3.28 14.20 -17.64
C SER A 15 4.73 14.12 -18.13
N GLY A 16 5.41 12.96 -17.87
CA GLY A 16 6.78 12.76 -18.34
C GLY A 16 7.54 11.63 -17.67
N GLY A 17 8.83 11.55 -17.92
CA GLY A 17 9.77 10.64 -17.27
C GLY A 17 10.04 11.00 -15.81
N ALA A 18 10.95 10.29 -15.16
CA ALA A 18 11.31 10.57 -13.76
C ALA A 18 11.92 11.97 -13.58
N ASP A 19 12.56 12.49 -14.60
CA ASP A 19 13.15 13.84 -14.69
C ASP A 19 12.10 14.97 -14.77
N ALA A 20 10.83 14.64 -15.03
CA ALA A 20 9.72 15.59 -14.95
C ALA A 20 9.31 15.92 -13.51
N LEU A 21 9.70 15.11 -12.52
CA LEU A 21 9.40 15.36 -11.12
C LEU A 21 10.26 16.49 -10.57
N TYR A 22 9.64 17.44 -9.86
CA TYR A 22 10.36 18.55 -9.25
C TYR A 22 9.67 19.04 -7.98
N PRO A 23 10.42 19.59 -7.00
CA PRO A 23 9.82 20.19 -5.82
C PRO A 23 9.14 21.52 -6.15
N VAL A 24 7.97 21.75 -5.53
CA VAL A 24 7.20 22.98 -5.66
C VAL A 24 6.71 23.43 -4.29
N ARG A 25 6.57 24.74 -4.10
CA ARG A 25 5.95 25.32 -2.89
C ARG A 25 4.45 25.51 -3.13
N LEU A 26 3.64 24.86 -2.28
CA LEU A 26 2.17 24.93 -2.32
C LEU A 26 1.63 25.44 -0.98
N PRO A 27 0.43 26.01 -0.94
CA PRO A 27 -0.28 26.25 0.32
C PRO A 27 -0.44 24.92 1.09
N CYS A 28 -0.25 24.99 2.41
CA CYS A 28 -0.56 23.84 3.26
C CYS A 28 -2.07 23.59 3.20
N PRO A 29 -2.53 22.34 2.94
CA PRO A 29 -3.94 22.05 2.79
C PRO A 29 -4.67 22.21 4.13
N VAL A 30 -5.93 22.68 4.05
CA VAL A 30 -6.79 22.86 5.22
C VAL A 30 -7.81 21.72 5.24
N PRO A 31 -7.81 20.88 6.29
CA PRO A 31 -8.78 19.78 6.39
C PRO A 31 -10.20 20.32 6.60
N LYS A 32 -11.16 19.66 5.94
CA LYS A 32 -12.60 19.89 6.13
C LYS A 32 -13.12 19.13 7.36
N PRO A 33 -14.35 19.40 7.83
CA PRO A 33 -14.97 18.59 8.86
C PRO A 33 -14.97 17.09 8.49
N GLY A 34 -14.47 16.25 9.40
CA GLY A 34 -14.30 14.82 9.17
C GLY A 34 -12.93 14.40 8.60
N GLU A 35 -12.13 15.36 8.16
CA GLU A 35 -10.76 15.12 7.69
C GLU A 35 -9.75 15.51 8.78
N LEU A 36 -8.57 14.89 8.72
CA LEU A 36 -7.42 15.26 9.53
C LEU A 36 -6.24 15.67 8.66
N LEU A 37 -5.28 16.36 9.26
CA LEU A 37 -4.02 16.72 8.60
C LEU A 37 -2.89 15.89 9.19
N ILE A 38 -2.16 15.21 8.31
CA ILE A 38 -0.97 14.43 8.67
C ILE A 38 0.27 15.21 8.25
N ARG A 39 1.23 15.39 9.17
CA ARG A 39 2.61 15.69 8.82
C ARG A 39 3.25 14.41 8.30
N VAL A 40 3.54 14.36 7.00
CA VAL A 40 4.09 13.18 6.34
C VAL A 40 5.54 12.97 6.78
N ARG A 41 5.86 11.75 7.17
CA ARG A 41 7.21 11.29 7.54
C ARG A 41 7.78 10.34 6.49
N ALA A 42 6.90 9.60 5.82
CA ALA A 42 7.24 8.74 4.69
C ALA A 42 6.01 8.59 3.78
N ALA A 43 6.25 8.38 2.50
CA ALA A 43 5.24 8.05 1.49
C ALA A 43 5.68 6.79 0.75
N GLY A 44 4.76 5.90 0.44
CA GLY A 44 5.00 4.74 -0.40
C GLY A 44 5.04 5.11 -1.89
N VAL A 45 5.68 4.26 -2.69
CA VAL A 45 5.76 4.41 -4.15
C VAL A 45 5.09 3.22 -4.80
N ASN A 46 4.06 3.50 -5.60
CA ASN A 46 3.21 2.50 -6.19
C ASN A 46 3.18 2.57 -7.72
N ARG A 47 2.73 1.50 -8.37
CA ARG A 47 2.61 1.47 -9.83
C ARG A 47 1.68 2.57 -10.37
N PRO A 48 0.52 2.88 -9.77
CA PRO A 48 -0.33 3.99 -10.16
C PRO A 48 0.37 5.34 -10.16
N ASP A 49 1.31 5.62 -9.24
CA ASP A 49 2.09 6.86 -9.24
C ASP A 49 2.92 7.01 -10.52
N VAL A 50 3.52 5.90 -10.99
CA VAL A 50 4.27 5.89 -12.25
C VAL A 50 3.33 6.11 -13.45
N LEU A 51 2.13 5.54 -13.40
CA LEU A 51 1.12 5.73 -14.45
C LEU A 51 0.59 7.17 -14.44
N GLN A 52 0.34 7.77 -13.27
CA GLN A 52 -0.08 9.17 -13.12
C GLN A 52 1.01 10.09 -13.67
N ARG A 53 2.27 9.88 -13.30
CA ARG A 53 3.39 10.65 -13.84
C ARG A 53 3.45 10.58 -15.36
N ASN A 54 3.16 9.43 -15.97
CA ASN A 54 3.13 9.25 -17.41
C ASN A 54 1.83 9.75 -18.08
N GLY A 55 0.88 10.30 -17.32
CA GLY A 55 -0.41 10.80 -17.83
C GLY A 55 -1.48 9.74 -18.05
N GLY A 56 -1.24 8.49 -17.65
CA GLY A 56 -2.14 7.35 -17.85
C GLY A 56 -3.06 7.02 -16.66
N TYR A 57 -2.97 7.77 -15.57
CA TYR A 57 -3.78 7.55 -14.36
C TYR A 57 -4.15 8.90 -13.75
N PRO A 58 -5.27 9.50 -14.17
CA PRO A 58 -5.71 10.78 -13.59
C PRO A 58 -6.16 10.59 -12.14
N PRO A 59 -5.90 11.58 -11.26
CA PRO A 59 -6.40 11.52 -9.89
C PRO A 59 -7.94 11.46 -9.87
N PRO A 60 -8.53 10.80 -8.85
CA PRO A 60 -9.98 10.78 -8.68
C PRO A 60 -10.56 12.19 -8.56
N PRO A 61 -11.82 12.43 -8.96
CA PRO A 61 -12.46 13.73 -8.80
C PRO A 61 -12.39 14.26 -7.37
N GLY A 62 -11.85 15.47 -7.19
CA GLY A 62 -11.68 16.11 -5.90
C GLY A 62 -10.40 15.73 -5.14
N ALA A 63 -9.62 14.79 -5.63
CA ALA A 63 -8.30 14.49 -5.08
C ALA A 63 -7.28 15.58 -5.48
N PRO A 64 -6.21 15.79 -4.68
CA PRO A 64 -5.11 16.66 -5.06
C PRO A 64 -4.43 16.19 -6.36
N GLU A 65 -3.96 17.16 -7.18
CA GLU A 65 -3.16 16.85 -8.38
C GLU A 65 -1.77 16.31 -8.03
N THR A 66 -1.27 16.63 -6.84
CA THR A 66 -0.02 16.09 -6.30
C THR A 66 -0.15 14.57 -6.13
N MET A 67 0.85 13.84 -6.61
CA MET A 67 0.90 12.37 -6.52
C MET A 67 1.04 11.86 -5.09
N GLY A 68 1.05 10.54 -4.94
CA GLY A 68 1.27 9.81 -3.70
C GLY A 68 -0.03 9.30 -3.10
N LEU A 69 -0.18 7.98 -3.11
CA LEU A 69 -1.41 7.28 -2.72
C LEU A 69 -1.39 6.78 -1.28
N GLU A 70 -0.25 6.78 -0.63
CA GLU A 70 -0.13 6.32 0.76
C GLU A 70 0.95 7.06 1.52
N VAL A 71 0.70 7.25 2.80
CA VAL A 71 1.62 7.94 3.70
C VAL A 71 1.64 7.30 5.08
N ALA A 72 2.72 7.56 5.83
CA ALA A 72 2.76 7.44 7.27
C ALA A 72 3.31 8.72 7.89
N GLY A 73 2.79 9.09 9.06
CA GLY A 73 3.18 10.33 9.71
C GLY A 73 2.48 10.56 11.04
N GLU A 74 2.42 11.82 11.42
CA GLU A 74 1.85 12.27 12.69
C GLU A 74 0.64 13.18 12.44
N VAL A 75 -0.43 12.98 13.16
CA VAL A 75 -1.60 13.85 13.12
C VAL A 75 -1.25 15.23 13.69
N VAL A 76 -1.48 16.30 12.91
CA VAL A 76 -1.27 17.69 13.35
C VAL A 76 -2.55 18.51 13.44
N VAL A 77 -3.62 18.08 12.76
CA VAL A 77 -4.99 18.56 12.99
C VAL A 77 -5.89 17.35 13.22
N ALA A 78 -6.50 17.30 14.39
CA ALA A 78 -7.28 16.16 14.85
C ALA A 78 -8.70 16.12 14.24
N SER A 79 -9.25 14.91 14.07
CA SER A 79 -10.64 14.66 13.66
C SER A 79 -11.10 13.28 14.10
N GLY A 80 -12.37 13.14 14.44
CA GLY A 80 -12.96 11.88 14.87
C GLY A 80 -12.30 11.33 16.15
N ARG A 81 -11.79 10.10 16.08
CA ARG A 81 -11.09 9.43 17.21
C ARG A 81 -9.63 9.82 17.35
N TRP A 82 -9.07 10.53 16.39
CA TRP A 82 -7.64 10.82 16.29
C TRP A 82 -7.28 12.08 17.07
N GLN A 83 -6.08 12.07 17.67
CA GLN A 83 -5.55 13.19 18.44
C GLN A 83 -4.25 13.71 17.78
N VAL A 84 -3.90 14.96 18.08
CA VAL A 84 -2.62 15.53 17.65
C VAL A 84 -1.48 14.74 18.28
N GLY A 85 -0.52 14.34 17.45
CA GLY A 85 0.61 13.51 17.84
C GLY A 85 0.41 12.01 17.58
N ASP A 86 -0.80 11.56 17.25
CA ASP A 86 -1.03 10.16 16.88
C ASP A 86 -0.17 9.77 15.68
N ARG A 87 0.49 8.62 15.78
CA ARG A 87 1.27 8.02 14.69
C ARG A 87 0.37 7.15 13.83
N VAL A 88 0.27 7.48 12.56
CA VAL A 88 -0.73 6.91 11.66
C VAL A 88 -0.14 6.58 10.29
N CYS A 89 -0.82 5.67 9.57
CA CYS A 89 -0.69 5.52 8.13
C CYS A 89 -2.05 5.63 7.46
N ALA A 90 -2.09 6.00 6.19
CA ALA A 90 -3.32 6.25 5.48
C ALA A 90 -3.21 5.97 3.99
N LEU A 91 -4.33 5.49 3.41
CA LEU A 91 -4.55 5.45 1.97
C LEU A 91 -5.16 6.78 1.54
N LEU A 92 -4.65 7.35 0.44
CA LEU A 92 -5.03 8.65 -0.09
C LEU A 92 -5.53 8.54 -1.54
N GLY A 93 -6.35 9.50 -1.95
CA GLY A 93 -6.67 9.71 -3.36
C GLY A 93 -5.57 10.45 -4.15
N GLY A 94 -4.56 10.96 -3.47
CA GLY A 94 -3.46 11.78 -3.96
C GLY A 94 -2.90 12.67 -2.85
N GLY A 95 -1.83 13.42 -3.15
CA GLY A 95 -1.27 14.40 -2.20
C GLY A 95 -0.21 13.85 -1.25
N GLY A 96 0.14 12.56 -1.31
CA GLY A 96 1.09 11.95 -0.39
C GLY A 96 2.55 12.40 -0.60
N TYR A 97 2.90 12.88 -1.79
CA TYR A 97 4.25 13.38 -2.06
C TYR A 97 4.37 14.86 -1.68
N ALA A 98 4.06 15.15 -0.42
CA ALA A 98 4.13 16.47 0.17
C ALA A 98 4.47 16.38 1.66
N GLU A 99 4.85 17.51 2.28
CA GLU A 99 5.14 17.57 3.72
C GLU A 99 3.88 17.38 4.60
N TYR A 100 2.70 17.68 4.04
CA TYR A 100 1.41 17.51 4.71
C TYR A 100 0.38 16.94 3.75
N ALA A 101 -0.47 16.04 4.25
CA ALA A 101 -1.57 15.43 3.51
C ALA A 101 -2.87 15.50 4.33
N VAL A 102 -3.98 15.82 3.65
CA VAL A 102 -5.33 15.73 4.21
C VAL A 102 -5.94 14.39 3.88
N VAL A 103 -6.64 13.79 4.83
CA VAL A 103 -7.30 12.50 4.65
C VAL A 103 -8.59 12.43 5.48
N ASP A 104 -9.60 11.73 4.97
CA ASP A 104 -10.79 11.36 5.76
C ASP A 104 -10.37 10.51 6.96
N ALA A 105 -10.80 10.87 8.15
CA ALA A 105 -10.45 10.21 9.40
C ALA A 105 -10.80 8.69 9.43
N ARG A 106 -11.70 8.24 8.55
CA ARG A 106 -12.09 6.83 8.40
C ARG A 106 -11.09 6.00 7.59
N HIS A 107 -10.25 6.64 6.77
CA HIS A 107 -9.23 5.98 5.94
C HIS A 107 -7.85 5.91 6.61
N VAL A 108 -7.81 6.17 7.90
CA VAL A 108 -6.58 6.23 8.70
C VAL A 108 -6.50 5.04 9.65
N LEU A 109 -5.32 4.42 9.71
CA LEU A 109 -4.99 3.36 10.66
C LEU A 109 -3.90 3.82 11.64
N PRO A 110 -3.98 3.37 12.91
CA PRO A 110 -2.88 3.57 13.83
C PRO A 110 -1.66 2.78 13.33
N LEU A 111 -0.46 3.30 13.56
CA LEU A 111 0.71 2.46 13.40
C LEU A 111 0.67 1.34 14.46
N PRO A 112 0.92 0.08 14.06
CA PRO A 112 1.04 -0.99 15.02
C PRO A 112 2.10 -0.63 16.08
N PHE A 113 1.69 -0.64 17.32
CA PHE A 113 2.53 -0.40 18.48
C PHE A 113 2.58 -1.71 19.28
N GLU A 114 3.77 -2.31 19.34
CA GLU A 114 4.04 -3.36 20.32
C GLU A 114 4.83 -2.73 21.48
N PRO A 115 4.39 -2.88 22.73
CA PRO A 115 5.23 -2.51 23.88
C PRO A 115 6.52 -3.31 23.77
N SER A 116 7.67 -2.64 23.78
CA SER A 116 8.94 -3.37 23.79
C SER A 116 9.08 -4.10 25.12
N SER A 117 9.63 -5.30 25.06
CA SER A 117 9.86 -6.12 26.27
C SER A 117 10.86 -5.48 27.25
N ASP A 118 11.62 -4.49 26.82
CA ASP A 118 12.62 -3.73 27.61
C ASP A 118 12.05 -2.40 28.16
N GLY A 119 10.85 -1.99 27.75
CA GLY A 119 10.20 -0.76 28.17
C GLY A 119 10.87 0.55 27.71
N HIS A 120 11.92 0.47 26.90
CA HIS A 120 12.77 1.62 26.55
C HIS A 120 12.74 2.03 25.08
N SER A 121 12.24 1.15 24.20
CA SER A 121 12.08 1.47 22.77
C SER A 121 10.66 1.15 22.32
N PRO A 122 10.00 2.02 21.55
CA PRO A 122 8.75 1.68 20.92
C PRO A 122 9.03 0.58 19.89
N ALA A 123 8.80 -0.68 20.25
CA ALA A 123 8.78 -1.80 19.30
C ALA A 123 7.52 -1.65 18.45
N GLY A 124 7.60 -0.88 17.39
CA GLY A 124 6.51 -0.67 16.45
C GLY A 124 7.07 -0.42 15.06
N LEU A 125 6.22 -0.48 14.05
CA LEU A 125 6.62 -0.11 12.71
C LEU A 125 7.12 1.34 12.69
N ASP A 126 8.28 1.55 12.09
CA ASP A 126 8.73 2.89 11.73
C ASP A 126 7.85 3.48 10.62
N PHE A 127 7.94 4.77 10.39
CA PHE A 127 7.14 5.44 9.37
C PHE A 127 7.47 4.95 7.95
N ILE A 128 8.69 4.53 7.68
CA ILE A 128 9.10 4.06 6.34
C ILE A 128 8.38 2.74 6.03
N ARG A 129 8.41 1.79 6.95
CA ARG A 129 7.71 0.51 6.78
C ARG A 129 6.19 0.69 6.79
N ALA A 130 5.67 1.56 7.67
CA ALA A 130 4.25 1.82 7.75
C ALA A 130 3.68 2.50 6.51
N ALA A 131 4.46 3.35 5.82
CA ALA A 131 4.04 4.01 4.59
C ALA A 131 3.90 3.05 3.38
N ALA A 132 4.40 1.84 3.46
CA ALA A 132 4.29 0.83 2.40
C ALA A 132 3.11 -0.15 2.59
N LEU A 133 2.28 0.05 3.62
CA LEU A 133 1.19 -0.87 3.95
C LEU A 133 -0.16 -0.49 3.32
N PRO A 134 -0.63 0.78 3.37
CA PRO A 134 -2.03 1.08 3.06
C PRO A 134 -2.47 0.63 1.67
N GLU A 135 -1.72 0.94 0.63
CA GLU A 135 -2.07 0.60 -0.75
C GLU A 135 -2.13 -0.91 -0.96
N THR A 136 -1.12 -1.64 -0.51
CA THR A 136 -1.03 -3.07 -0.73
C THR A 136 -1.96 -3.86 0.18
N VAL A 137 -2.00 -3.54 1.46
CA VAL A 137 -2.80 -4.26 2.46
C VAL A 137 -4.29 -4.04 2.24
N PHE A 138 -4.74 -2.80 1.96
CA PHE A 138 -6.16 -2.54 1.70
C PHE A 138 -6.62 -3.21 0.40
N THR A 139 -5.79 -3.16 -0.64
CA THR A 139 -6.08 -3.84 -1.90
C THR A 139 -6.25 -5.35 -1.70
N VAL A 140 -5.33 -5.99 -0.98
CA VAL A 140 -5.44 -7.42 -0.69
C VAL A 140 -6.64 -7.71 0.21
N TYR A 141 -6.84 -6.92 1.26
CA TYR A 141 -7.94 -7.15 2.19
C TYR A 141 -9.29 -7.08 1.48
N ALA A 142 -9.53 -6.02 0.71
CA ALA A 142 -10.77 -5.86 -0.02
C ALA A 142 -10.99 -6.98 -1.05
N ASN A 143 -9.99 -7.30 -1.87
CA ASN A 143 -10.17 -8.24 -2.98
C ASN A 143 -10.16 -9.70 -2.52
N VAL A 144 -9.27 -10.08 -1.60
CA VAL A 144 -9.09 -11.48 -1.20
C VAL A 144 -10.02 -11.88 -0.06
N PHE A 145 -10.19 -10.99 0.94
CA PHE A 145 -10.94 -11.33 2.15
C PHE A 145 -12.38 -10.83 2.14
N GLU A 146 -12.66 -9.61 1.66
CA GLU A 146 -14.04 -9.11 1.60
C GLU A 146 -14.77 -9.65 0.36
N HIS A 147 -14.23 -9.46 -0.85
CA HIS A 147 -14.86 -9.91 -2.09
C HIS A 147 -14.66 -11.41 -2.34
N GLY A 148 -13.42 -11.88 -2.25
CA GLY A 148 -13.06 -13.29 -2.45
C GLY A 148 -13.46 -14.19 -1.30
N ALA A 149 -13.73 -13.61 -0.11
CA ALA A 149 -14.16 -14.31 1.11
C ALA A 149 -13.24 -15.51 1.48
N LEU A 150 -11.94 -15.39 1.23
CA LEU A 150 -10.95 -16.45 1.50
C LEU A 150 -11.00 -16.87 2.98
N LYS A 151 -11.05 -18.19 3.21
CA LYS A 151 -11.12 -18.80 4.54
C LYS A 151 -9.88 -19.63 4.83
N ARG A 152 -9.72 -19.95 6.10
CA ARG A 152 -8.70 -20.93 6.57
C ARG A 152 -8.86 -22.27 5.86
N GLY A 153 -7.77 -22.81 5.35
CA GLY A 153 -7.71 -24.09 4.64
C GLY A 153 -8.04 -24.01 3.15
N GLU A 154 -8.58 -22.90 2.67
CA GLU A 154 -8.79 -22.67 1.23
C GLU A 154 -7.49 -22.33 0.51
N THR A 155 -7.52 -22.39 -0.81
CA THR A 155 -6.37 -22.15 -1.69
C THR A 155 -6.53 -20.81 -2.43
N LEU A 156 -5.58 -19.90 -2.21
CA LEU A 156 -5.44 -18.66 -2.96
C LEU A 156 -4.44 -18.84 -4.11
N LEU A 157 -4.84 -18.50 -5.33
CA LEU A 157 -3.91 -18.27 -6.43
C LEU A 157 -3.52 -16.79 -6.49
N VAL A 158 -2.20 -16.51 -6.54
CA VAL A 158 -1.66 -15.16 -6.70
C VAL A 158 -0.87 -15.08 -7.99
N HIS A 159 -1.32 -14.29 -8.96
CA HIS A 159 -0.51 -13.92 -10.11
C HIS A 159 0.43 -12.75 -9.75
N GLY A 160 1.69 -12.83 -10.21
CA GLY A 160 2.68 -11.79 -9.92
C GLY A 160 3.18 -11.77 -8.47
N ALA A 161 3.59 -12.91 -7.94
CA ALA A 161 4.01 -13.17 -6.55
C ALA A 161 4.96 -12.12 -5.94
N THR A 162 5.85 -11.53 -6.74
CA THR A 162 6.89 -10.58 -6.29
C THR A 162 6.52 -9.11 -6.52
N SER A 163 5.28 -8.81 -6.94
CA SER A 163 4.74 -7.45 -6.91
C SER A 163 4.44 -7.03 -5.46
N GLY A 164 4.29 -5.73 -5.19
CA GLY A 164 3.91 -5.25 -3.86
C GLY A 164 2.62 -5.93 -3.35
N ILE A 165 1.61 -6.02 -4.22
CA ILE A 165 0.34 -6.70 -3.91
C ILE A 165 0.56 -8.20 -3.70
N GLY A 166 1.35 -8.87 -4.56
CA GLY A 166 1.65 -10.29 -4.44
C GLY A 166 2.35 -10.64 -3.12
N VAL A 167 3.34 -9.84 -2.73
CA VAL A 167 4.04 -9.97 -1.44
C VAL A 167 3.07 -9.88 -0.26
N ALA A 168 2.18 -8.87 -0.27
CA ALA A 168 1.18 -8.70 0.77
C ALA A 168 0.16 -9.87 0.77
N ALA A 169 -0.33 -10.26 -0.42
CA ALA A 169 -1.32 -11.33 -0.57
C ALA A 169 -0.81 -12.67 -0.03
N ILE A 170 0.42 -13.08 -0.39
CA ILE A 170 1.01 -14.31 0.11
C ILE A 170 1.09 -14.30 1.63
N GLN A 171 1.65 -13.26 2.23
CA GLN A 171 1.83 -13.17 3.66
C GLN A 171 0.50 -13.12 4.43
N MET A 172 -0.46 -12.32 3.95
CA MET A 172 -1.78 -12.21 4.58
C MET A 172 -2.57 -13.53 4.49
N ALA A 173 -2.55 -14.20 3.33
CA ALA A 173 -3.21 -15.50 3.16
C ALA A 173 -2.57 -16.57 4.06
N LYS A 174 -1.24 -16.62 4.15
CA LYS A 174 -0.55 -17.54 5.06
C LYS A 174 -0.88 -17.26 6.52
N ALA A 175 -0.93 -15.99 6.93
CA ALA A 175 -1.35 -15.61 8.29
C ALA A 175 -2.80 -16.01 8.59
N ALA A 176 -3.68 -15.96 7.59
CA ALA A 176 -5.06 -16.43 7.70
C ALA A 176 -5.19 -17.98 7.72
N GLY A 177 -4.10 -18.70 7.46
CA GLY A 177 -4.07 -20.17 7.43
C GLY A 177 -4.56 -20.77 6.11
N ALA A 178 -4.51 -20.00 5.02
CA ALA A 178 -4.81 -20.47 3.68
C ALA A 178 -3.57 -21.12 3.04
N ARG A 179 -3.81 -21.92 2.01
CA ARG A 179 -2.79 -22.43 1.09
C ARG A 179 -2.57 -21.42 -0.03
N VAL A 180 -1.34 -21.26 -0.49
CA VAL A 180 -1.00 -20.28 -1.52
C VAL A 180 -0.30 -20.95 -2.70
N ILE A 181 -0.88 -20.77 -3.89
CA ILE A 181 -0.25 -21.06 -5.18
C ILE A 181 0.11 -19.71 -5.79
N ALA A 182 1.37 -19.51 -6.17
CA ALA A 182 1.83 -18.23 -6.68
C ALA A 182 2.52 -18.39 -8.05
N THR A 183 2.31 -17.45 -8.96
CA THR A 183 3.04 -17.41 -10.23
C THR A 183 4.05 -16.29 -10.25
N ALA A 184 5.20 -16.53 -10.84
CA ALA A 184 6.26 -15.54 -11.01
C ALA A 184 6.98 -15.77 -12.37
N ARG A 185 7.80 -14.80 -12.79
CA ARG A 185 8.54 -14.90 -14.06
C ARG A 185 10.02 -15.13 -13.79
N GLY A 186 10.48 -16.37 -13.94
CA GLY A 186 11.87 -16.78 -13.79
C GLY A 186 12.20 -17.35 -12.41
N ALA A 187 13.27 -18.15 -12.36
CA ALA A 187 13.66 -18.94 -11.20
C ALA A 187 13.86 -18.10 -9.92
N ASP A 188 14.58 -16.98 -10.02
CA ASP A 188 14.87 -16.10 -8.88
C ASP A 188 13.59 -15.57 -8.21
N LYS A 189 12.55 -15.27 -9.00
CA LYS A 189 11.27 -14.81 -8.48
C LYS A 189 10.40 -15.94 -7.92
N VAL A 190 10.55 -17.13 -8.45
CA VAL A 190 9.94 -18.35 -7.90
C VAL A 190 10.52 -18.64 -6.52
N GLU A 191 11.84 -18.56 -6.37
CA GLU A 191 12.51 -18.73 -5.08
C GLU A 191 12.03 -17.67 -4.06
N GLN A 192 11.93 -16.41 -4.48
CA GLN A 192 11.37 -15.35 -3.64
C GLN A 192 9.92 -15.64 -3.20
N ALA A 193 9.08 -16.19 -4.09
CA ALA A 193 7.71 -16.55 -3.74
C ALA A 193 7.67 -17.64 -2.66
N PHE A 194 8.54 -18.64 -2.73
CA PHE A 194 8.69 -19.64 -1.66
C PHE A 194 9.18 -19.01 -0.36
N ALA A 195 10.15 -18.13 -0.41
CA ALA A 195 10.66 -17.43 0.76
C ALA A 195 9.60 -16.56 1.45
N LEU A 196 8.61 -16.04 0.69
CA LEU A 196 7.44 -15.31 1.21
C LEU A 196 6.38 -16.22 1.85
N GLY A 197 6.48 -17.55 1.65
CA GLY A 197 5.59 -18.54 2.23
C GLY A 197 4.60 -19.20 1.24
N ALA A 198 4.77 -19.02 -0.07
CA ALA A 198 3.94 -19.75 -1.04
C ALA A 198 4.17 -21.27 -0.90
N ASP A 199 3.09 -22.06 -0.89
CA ASP A 199 3.17 -23.52 -0.81
C ASP A 199 3.56 -24.13 -2.17
N ILE A 200 3.15 -23.47 -3.26
CA ILE A 200 3.54 -23.79 -4.63
C ILE A 200 3.90 -22.49 -5.34
N ALA A 201 5.06 -22.47 -5.99
CA ALA A 201 5.47 -21.34 -6.82
C ALA A 201 5.82 -21.82 -8.24
N ILE A 202 5.29 -21.16 -9.24
CA ILE A 202 5.25 -21.58 -10.65
C ILE A 202 5.96 -20.55 -11.52
N ASP A 203 6.93 -20.98 -12.32
CA ASP A 203 7.50 -20.12 -13.35
C ASP A 203 6.56 -20.05 -14.56
N SER A 204 5.83 -18.95 -14.66
CA SER A 204 4.87 -18.73 -15.75
C SER A 204 5.48 -18.60 -17.16
N ARG A 205 6.82 -18.62 -17.29
CA ARG A 205 7.49 -18.68 -18.60
C ARG A 205 7.57 -20.08 -19.16
N THR A 206 7.59 -21.08 -18.28
CA THR A 206 7.89 -22.46 -18.64
C THR A 206 6.83 -23.45 -18.22
N GLN A 207 5.92 -23.05 -17.33
CA GLN A 207 4.89 -23.91 -16.75
C GLN A 207 3.50 -23.31 -16.89
N ASP A 208 2.51 -24.15 -17.19
CA ASP A 208 1.09 -23.80 -17.10
C ASP A 208 0.59 -24.04 -15.66
N PHE A 209 0.05 -23.02 -15.05
CA PHE A 209 -0.47 -23.10 -13.69
C PHE A 209 -1.74 -23.95 -13.58
N GLY A 210 -2.53 -24.06 -14.66
CA GLY A 210 -3.84 -24.73 -14.65
C GLY A 210 -3.77 -26.22 -14.25
N PRO A 211 -2.95 -27.06 -14.89
CA PRO A 211 -2.75 -28.45 -14.45
C PRO A 211 -2.23 -28.53 -13.02
N ILE A 212 -1.21 -27.75 -12.67
CA ILE A 212 -0.59 -27.76 -11.33
C ILE A 212 -1.62 -27.40 -10.24
N ALA A 213 -2.46 -26.40 -10.49
CA ALA A 213 -3.52 -26.01 -9.56
C ALA A 213 -4.58 -27.11 -9.39
N ARG A 214 -4.97 -27.78 -10.47
CA ARG A 214 -5.92 -28.93 -10.39
C ARG A 214 -5.35 -30.07 -9.58
N ASP A 215 -4.09 -30.45 -9.83
CA ASP A 215 -3.42 -31.53 -9.12
C ASP A 215 -3.20 -31.18 -7.64
N ALA A 216 -3.13 -29.91 -7.33
CA ALA A 216 -3.03 -29.40 -5.96
C ALA A 216 -4.38 -29.33 -5.21
N GLY A 217 -5.48 -29.71 -5.83
CA GLY A 217 -6.82 -29.73 -5.22
C GLY A 217 -7.73 -28.55 -5.62
N GLY A 218 -7.30 -27.71 -6.55
CA GLY A 218 -8.06 -26.57 -7.05
C GLY A 218 -7.73 -25.25 -6.42
N ILE A 219 -8.48 -24.22 -6.79
CA ILE A 219 -8.34 -22.82 -6.35
C ILE A 219 -9.72 -22.36 -5.88
N ASP A 220 -9.79 -21.76 -4.70
CA ASP A 220 -11.02 -21.18 -4.15
C ASP A 220 -11.10 -19.67 -4.49
N VAL A 221 -9.98 -18.97 -4.41
CA VAL A 221 -9.88 -17.54 -4.73
C VAL A 221 -8.66 -17.29 -5.63
N ALA A 222 -8.83 -16.44 -6.64
CA ALA A 222 -7.73 -16.00 -7.50
C ALA A 222 -7.56 -14.48 -7.43
N LEU A 223 -6.33 -14.03 -7.21
CA LEU A 223 -5.92 -12.62 -7.29
C LEU A 223 -5.07 -12.43 -8.54
N ASP A 224 -5.65 -11.73 -9.53
CA ASP A 224 -4.99 -11.35 -10.78
C ASP A 224 -4.81 -9.82 -10.85
N MET A 225 -3.61 -9.35 -11.28
CA MET A 225 -3.21 -7.94 -11.19
C MET A 225 -2.53 -7.46 -12.48
#